data_83a0235afa20be4c427a9fbbac799b02
#
_entry.id   83a0235afa20be4c427a9fbbac799b02
#
_cell.length_a   1.000
_cell.length_b   1.000
_cell.length_c   1.000
_cell.angle_alpha   90.00
_cell.angle_beta   90.00
_cell.angle_gamma   90.00
#
_symmetry.space_group_name_H-M   'P 1'
#
loop_
_entity.id
_entity.type
_entity.pdbx_description
1 polymer ?
#
loop_
_entity_poly.entity_id
_entity_poly.type
_entity_poly.pdbx_seq_one_letter_code
_entity_poly.pdbx_strand_id
1 'polypeptide(L)'
;MKTDIKLAGVGGQGILSIATVIGEAATNAGLYLKQAEVHGMSQRGGDVQSDLRLSTDPIHSDLIPQGGADMILSMEPMEALRYLPYLAPEGTVVTSSRPFVNIPDYPSEIALQEELDALPRMTKMDIDAVAKDLQAPRSANMVLLGMAARHLAILSPDDLRTAIRTVFGRKGEKVVEDNLKAFDAGYEGL
;
A
#
# COMPACT_ATOMS: atom_id res chain seq x y z
N MET A 1 -5.79 8.98 18.24
CA MET A 1 -5.48 7.76 17.45
C MET A 1 -4.47 8.12 16.38
N LYS A 2 -3.49 7.28 16.12
CA LYS A 2 -2.45 7.52 15.10
C LYS A 2 -2.23 6.24 14.28
N THR A 3 -1.89 6.39 13.00
CA THR A 3 -1.47 5.27 12.13
C THR A 3 -0.36 5.75 11.21
N ASP A 4 0.80 5.12 11.31
CA ASP A 4 1.98 5.38 10.50
C ASP A 4 2.18 4.24 9.49
N ILE A 5 2.15 4.55 8.19
CA ILE A 5 2.20 3.58 7.09
C ILE A 5 3.47 3.83 6.27
N LYS A 6 4.34 2.84 6.18
CA LYS A 6 5.47 2.82 5.26
C LYS A 6 5.00 2.21 3.93
N LEU A 7 4.81 3.05 2.94
CA LEU A 7 4.48 2.64 1.57
C LEU A 7 5.76 2.31 0.82
N ALA A 8 5.79 1.18 0.09
CA ALA A 8 6.94 0.75 -0.67
C ALA A 8 6.55 0.08 -1.99
N GLY A 9 7.47 0.05 -2.94
CA GLY A 9 7.30 -0.62 -4.21
C GLY A 9 8.33 -0.19 -5.24
N VAL A 10 8.08 -0.58 -6.48
CA VAL A 10 8.92 -0.24 -7.63
C VAL A 10 8.24 0.84 -8.46
N GLY A 11 9.02 1.76 -8.99
CA GLY A 11 8.53 2.87 -9.81
C GLY A 11 7.66 2.40 -10.98
N GLY A 12 6.44 2.93 -11.06
CA GLY A 12 5.42 2.56 -12.04
C GLY A 12 4.30 1.66 -11.51
N GLN A 13 4.42 1.05 -10.33
CA GLN A 13 3.39 0.17 -9.75
C GLN A 13 2.19 0.92 -9.16
N GLY A 14 2.24 2.24 -9.03
CA GLY A 14 1.09 3.04 -8.58
C GLY A 14 0.96 3.17 -7.07
N ILE A 15 2.07 3.03 -6.32
CA ILE A 15 2.09 3.20 -4.86
C ILE A 15 1.57 4.58 -4.42
N LEU A 16 1.87 5.63 -5.19
CA LEU A 16 1.41 6.99 -4.92
C LEU A 16 -0.10 7.16 -5.06
N SER A 17 -0.74 6.38 -5.91
CA SER A 17 -2.20 6.38 -6.01
C SER A 17 -2.85 5.85 -4.73
N ILE A 18 -2.21 4.89 -4.06
CA ILE A 18 -2.64 4.41 -2.74
C ILE A 18 -2.54 5.54 -1.72
N ALA A 19 -1.38 6.23 -1.66
CA ALA A 19 -1.19 7.37 -0.77
C ALA A 19 -2.22 8.47 -1.02
N THR A 20 -2.54 8.77 -2.29
CA THR A 20 -3.55 9.76 -2.66
C THR A 20 -4.94 9.38 -2.16
N VAL A 21 -5.36 8.11 -2.32
CA VAL A 21 -6.68 7.65 -1.85
C VAL A 21 -6.77 7.68 -0.34
N ILE A 22 -5.75 7.20 0.38
CA ILE A 22 -5.72 7.26 1.85
C ILE A 22 -5.73 8.72 2.32
N GLY A 23 -4.96 9.60 1.67
CA GLY A 23 -4.90 11.03 1.98
C GLY A 23 -6.23 11.74 1.79
N GLU A 24 -6.96 11.45 0.71
CA GLU A 24 -8.30 11.96 0.46
C GLU A 24 -9.28 11.48 1.54
N ALA A 25 -9.27 10.18 1.88
CA ALA A 25 -10.12 9.63 2.93
C ALA A 25 -9.82 10.28 4.29
N ALA A 26 -8.53 10.45 4.64
CA ALA A 26 -8.10 11.08 5.88
C ALA A 26 -8.54 12.55 5.96
N THR A 27 -8.42 13.29 4.86
CA THR A 27 -8.85 14.69 4.77
C THR A 27 -10.36 14.80 4.98
N ASN A 28 -11.14 13.94 4.32
CA ASN A 28 -12.59 13.92 4.46
C ASN A 28 -13.05 13.52 5.88
N ALA A 29 -12.26 12.68 6.57
CA ALA A 29 -12.50 12.30 7.96
C ALA A 29 -12.00 13.35 8.97
N GLY A 30 -11.43 14.48 8.53
CA GLY A 30 -10.91 15.54 9.39
C GLY A 30 -9.66 15.18 10.16
N LEU A 31 -8.88 14.20 9.67
CA LEU A 31 -7.63 13.76 10.28
C LEU A 31 -6.46 14.68 9.86
N TYR A 32 -5.46 14.79 10.73
CA TYR A 32 -4.16 15.31 10.35
C TYR A 32 -3.43 14.30 9.49
N LEU A 33 -2.83 14.81 8.42
CA LEU A 33 -2.08 14.01 7.45
C LEU A 33 -0.71 14.62 7.21
N LYS A 34 0.33 13.80 7.18
CA LYS A 34 1.64 14.14 6.66
C LYS A 34 2.16 13.04 5.74
N GLN A 35 2.83 13.45 4.68
CA GLN A 35 3.45 12.54 3.72
C GLN A 35 4.85 13.04 3.37
N ALA A 36 5.80 12.12 3.38
CA ALA A 36 7.13 12.32 2.80
C ALA A 36 7.39 11.22 1.77
N GLU A 37 7.81 11.61 0.58
CA GLU A 37 8.03 10.71 -0.53
C GLU A 37 9.48 10.76 -0.96
N VAL A 38 10.06 9.59 -1.21
CA VAL A 38 11.38 9.43 -1.79
C VAL A 38 11.28 8.49 -2.98
N HIS A 39 11.76 8.97 -4.10
CA HIS A 39 11.93 8.16 -5.31
C HIS A 39 13.32 8.41 -5.89
N GLY A 40 13.92 7.36 -6.44
CA GLY A 40 15.20 7.48 -7.12
C GLY A 40 15.11 8.32 -8.40
N MET A 41 16.26 8.75 -8.93
CA MET A 41 16.33 9.47 -10.23
C MET A 41 15.78 8.63 -11.39
N SER A 42 15.74 7.30 -11.24
CA SER A 42 15.08 6.38 -12.17
C SER A 42 13.59 6.35 -11.85
N GLN A 43 12.77 7.02 -12.63
CA GLN A 43 11.31 7.07 -12.45
C GLN A 43 10.59 5.75 -12.76
N ARG A 44 11.29 4.75 -13.31
CA ARG A 44 10.76 3.42 -13.60
C ARG A 44 11.78 2.37 -13.18
N GLY A 45 11.30 1.33 -12.49
CA GLY A 45 12.11 0.19 -12.06
C GLY A 45 13.02 0.44 -10.85
N GLY A 46 13.07 1.66 -10.31
CA GLY A 46 13.76 2.00 -9.07
C GLY A 46 12.86 1.89 -7.85
N ASP A 47 13.49 1.81 -6.67
CA ASP A 47 12.81 1.87 -5.39
C ASP A 47 12.00 3.16 -5.23
N VAL A 48 10.77 3.03 -4.77
CA VAL A 48 9.88 4.13 -4.38
C VAL A 48 9.34 3.85 -2.99
N GLN A 49 9.51 4.82 -2.11
CA GLN A 49 8.97 4.75 -0.77
C GLN A 49 8.23 6.04 -0.39
N SER A 50 7.25 5.90 0.49
CA SER A 50 6.56 7.06 1.07
C SER A 50 6.21 6.77 2.52
N ASP A 51 6.49 7.74 3.40
CA ASP A 51 5.97 7.77 4.76
C ASP A 51 4.61 8.45 4.72
N LEU A 52 3.58 7.79 5.20
CA LEU A 52 2.23 8.32 5.30
C LEU A 52 1.77 8.23 6.74
N ARG A 53 1.50 9.38 7.35
CA ARG A 53 1.15 9.50 8.77
C ARG A 53 -0.23 10.11 8.92
N LEU A 54 -1.12 9.40 9.62
CA LEU A 54 -2.49 9.82 9.91
C LEU A 54 -2.68 9.95 11.42
N SER A 55 -3.40 10.99 11.89
CA SER A 55 -3.65 11.16 13.31
C SER A 55 -4.90 12.00 13.58
N THR A 56 -5.53 11.76 14.73
CA THR A 56 -6.54 12.66 15.31
C THR A 56 -5.94 13.92 15.93
N ASP A 57 -4.62 13.94 16.13
CA ASP A 57 -3.87 15.03 16.76
C ASP A 57 -2.81 15.56 15.79
N PRO A 58 -2.31 16.80 15.95
CA PRO A 58 -1.28 17.39 15.08
C PRO A 58 -0.01 16.53 14.98
N ILE A 59 0.48 16.35 13.75
CA ILE A 59 1.70 15.60 13.45
C ILE A 59 2.85 16.57 13.24
N HIS A 60 3.96 16.42 14.00
CA HIS A 60 5.08 17.35 13.99
C HIS A 60 6.21 16.96 13.03
N SER A 61 6.30 15.69 12.60
CA SER A 61 7.32 15.20 11.66
C SER A 61 6.66 14.43 10.52
N ASP A 62 7.17 14.59 9.32
CA ASP A 62 6.72 13.87 8.13
C ASP A 62 7.31 12.46 8.06
N LEU A 63 8.43 12.22 8.77
CA LEU A 63 9.17 10.96 8.70
C LEU A 63 8.74 10.01 9.82
N ILE A 64 8.62 8.73 9.46
CA ILE A 64 8.41 7.62 10.37
C ILE A 64 9.79 7.15 10.87
N PRO A 65 10.04 7.13 12.19
CA PRO A 65 11.30 6.57 12.71
C PRO A 65 11.35 5.04 12.54
N GLN A 66 12.57 4.47 12.61
CA GLN A 66 12.72 3.02 12.69
C GLN A 66 11.94 2.46 13.88
N GLY A 67 11.28 1.32 13.66
CA GLY A 67 10.40 0.70 14.65
C GLY A 67 9.08 1.44 14.90
N GLY A 68 8.73 2.46 14.08
CA GLY A 68 7.56 3.32 14.28
C GLY A 68 6.39 3.10 13.32
N ALA A 69 6.55 2.27 12.28
CA ALA A 69 5.50 2.02 11.31
C ALA A 69 4.50 0.99 11.84
N ASP A 70 3.23 1.36 11.93
CA ASP A 70 2.15 0.43 12.26
C ASP A 70 1.87 -0.55 11.11
N MET A 71 2.21 -0.14 9.88
CA MET A 71 2.05 -0.97 8.68
C MET A 71 3.16 -0.71 7.67
N ILE A 72 3.66 -1.79 7.06
CA ILE A 72 4.36 -1.73 5.77
C ILE A 72 3.38 -2.18 4.70
N LEU A 73 3.12 -1.33 3.71
CA LEU A 73 2.23 -1.59 2.60
C LEU A 73 3.02 -1.53 1.31
N SER A 74 3.30 -2.69 0.71
CA SER A 74 4.21 -2.78 -0.43
C SER A 74 3.58 -3.45 -1.65
N MET A 75 3.75 -2.83 -2.81
CA MET A 75 3.38 -3.41 -4.10
C MET A 75 4.31 -4.56 -4.52
N GLU A 76 5.46 -4.71 -3.85
CA GLU A 76 6.54 -5.61 -4.24
C GLU A 76 7.14 -6.27 -2.98
N PRO A 77 7.23 -7.62 -2.95
CA PRO A 77 7.58 -8.35 -1.73
C PRO A 77 9.01 -8.09 -1.22
N MET A 78 10.02 -7.95 -2.10
CA MET A 78 11.37 -7.62 -1.66
C MET A 78 11.45 -6.21 -1.07
N GLU A 79 10.69 -5.27 -1.61
CA GLU A 79 10.60 -3.92 -1.05
C GLU A 79 9.89 -3.93 0.32
N ALA A 80 8.94 -4.84 0.56
CA ALA A 80 8.37 -5.02 1.90
C ALA A 80 9.45 -5.44 2.91
N LEU A 81 10.30 -6.40 2.56
CA LEU A 81 11.40 -6.87 3.42
C LEU A 81 12.46 -5.79 3.65
N ARG A 82 12.75 -4.96 2.64
CA ARG A 82 13.72 -3.85 2.74
C ARG A 82 13.37 -2.88 3.87
N TYR A 83 12.09 -2.64 4.11
CA TYR A 83 11.62 -1.66 5.09
C TYR A 83 11.26 -2.26 6.45
N LEU A 84 11.51 -3.55 6.71
CA LEU A 84 11.28 -4.19 8.02
C LEU A 84 11.91 -3.45 9.20
N PRO A 85 13.09 -2.80 9.10
CA PRO A 85 13.62 -2.00 10.20
C PRO A 85 12.71 -0.86 10.67
N TYR A 86 11.74 -0.45 9.85
CA TYR A 86 10.76 0.59 10.22
C TYR A 86 9.51 0.01 10.90
N LEU A 87 9.25 -1.30 10.78
CA LEU A 87 8.06 -1.93 11.33
C LEU A 87 8.08 -1.90 12.86
N ALA A 88 6.99 -1.45 13.47
CA ALA A 88 6.79 -1.54 14.91
C ALA A 88 6.64 -3.01 15.35
N PRO A 89 6.91 -3.35 16.63
CA PRO A 89 6.79 -4.74 17.12
C PRO A 89 5.41 -5.37 16.87
N GLU A 90 4.36 -4.56 16.93
CA GLU A 90 2.98 -4.98 16.68
C GLU A 90 2.48 -4.64 15.26
N GLY A 91 3.37 -4.16 14.41
CA GLY A 91 3.06 -3.74 13.05
C GLY A 91 2.73 -4.91 12.13
N THR A 92 2.04 -4.61 11.04
CA THR A 92 1.59 -5.57 10.03
C THR A 92 2.27 -5.30 8.69
N VAL A 93 2.63 -6.36 7.98
CA VAL A 93 3.11 -6.28 6.59
C VAL A 93 1.99 -6.72 5.65
N VAL A 94 1.67 -5.88 4.68
CA VAL A 94 0.71 -6.17 3.60
C VAL A 94 1.42 -6.01 2.27
N THR A 95 1.49 -7.07 1.46
CA THR A 95 2.27 -7.02 0.22
C THR A 95 1.71 -7.91 -0.89
N SER A 96 2.17 -7.69 -2.12
CA SER A 96 2.02 -8.68 -3.19
C SER A 96 2.80 -9.95 -2.86
N SER A 97 2.27 -11.11 -3.22
CA SER A 97 3.02 -12.36 -3.17
C SER A 97 3.94 -12.53 -4.39
N ARG A 98 3.69 -11.77 -5.47
CA ARG A 98 4.40 -11.90 -6.73
C ARG A 98 5.58 -10.94 -6.82
N PRO A 99 6.81 -11.45 -7.08
CA PRO A 99 7.98 -10.60 -7.27
C PRO A 99 7.92 -9.80 -8.58
N PHE A 100 8.49 -8.60 -8.54
CA PHE A 100 8.78 -7.81 -9.72
C PHE A 100 10.30 -7.77 -9.93
N VAL A 101 10.82 -8.75 -10.69
CA VAL A 101 12.26 -8.91 -10.92
C VAL A 101 12.80 -7.76 -11.76
N ASN A 102 13.38 -6.75 -11.10
CA ASN A 102 13.91 -5.52 -11.70
C ASN A 102 15.43 -5.40 -11.65
N ILE A 103 16.11 -6.33 -10.99
CA ILE A 103 17.56 -6.35 -10.82
C ILE A 103 18.12 -7.76 -11.13
N PRO A 104 19.39 -7.88 -11.61
CA PRO A 104 19.99 -9.19 -11.92
C PRO A 104 20.14 -10.11 -10.71
N ASP A 105 20.45 -9.55 -9.53
CA ASP A 105 20.69 -10.29 -8.29
C ASP A 105 19.41 -10.38 -7.43
N TYR A 106 18.25 -10.47 -8.06
CA TYR A 106 16.98 -10.63 -7.33
C TYR A 106 16.97 -11.99 -6.61
N PRO A 107 16.53 -12.07 -5.34
CA PRO A 107 16.45 -13.32 -4.59
C PRO A 107 15.60 -14.38 -5.31
N SER A 108 15.91 -15.66 -5.06
CA SER A 108 15.02 -16.72 -5.53
C SER A 108 13.62 -16.59 -4.92
N GLU A 109 12.60 -16.97 -5.68
CA GLU A 109 11.21 -16.90 -5.21
C GLU A 109 11.01 -17.71 -3.92
N ILE A 110 11.67 -18.86 -3.80
CA ILE A 110 11.61 -19.72 -2.61
C ILE A 110 12.15 -18.97 -1.38
N ALA A 111 13.36 -18.43 -1.47
CA ALA A 111 13.97 -17.70 -0.36
C ALA A 111 13.13 -16.47 0.05
N LEU A 112 12.57 -15.75 -0.94
CA LEU A 112 11.72 -14.61 -0.69
C LEU A 112 10.43 -15.00 0.05
N GLN A 113 9.78 -16.08 -0.37
CA GLN A 113 8.56 -16.56 0.27
C GLN A 113 8.83 -17.09 1.69
N GLU A 114 9.94 -17.77 1.92
CA GLU A 114 10.34 -18.23 3.26
C GLU A 114 10.52 -17.07 4.23
N GLU A 115 11.20 -15.99 3.80
CA GLU A 115 11.39 -14.79 4.64
C GLU A 115 10.06 -14.09 4.93
N LEU A 116 9.17 -13.99 3.95
CA LEU A 116 7.85 -13.41 4.13
C LEU A 116 7.01 -14.24 5.11
N ASP A 117 6.98 -15.56 4.94
CA ASP A 117 6.17 -16.48 5.77
C ASP A 117 6.68 -16.57 7.22
N ALA A 118 7.94 -16.21 7.46
CA ALA A 118 8.49 -16.10 8.82
C ALA A 118 7.96 -14.89 9.61
N LEU A 119 7.33 -13.91 8.94
CA LEU A 119 6.80 -12.71 9.60
C LEU A 119 5.50 -13.02 10.37
N PRO A 120 5.39 -12.62 11.65
CA PRO A 120 4.27 -13.02 12.51
C PRO A 120 2.92 -12.39 12.11
N ARG A 121 2.95 -11.22 11.45
CA ARG A 121 1.76 -10.50 10.99
C ARG A 121 1.94 -10.11 9.54
N MET A 122 1.71 -11.07 8.68
CA MET A 122 1.86 -10.95 7.23
C MET A 122 0.53 -11.22 6.54
N THR A 123 0.21 -10.37 5.57
CA THR A 123 -0.88 -10.56 4.63
C THR A 123 -0.33 -10.40 3.22
N LYS A 124 -0.46 -11.43 2.39
CA LYS A 124 0.02 -11.40 1.00
C LYS A 124 -0.98 -12.02 0.04
N MET A 125 -1.01 -11.52 -1.19
CA MET A 125 -1.88 -12.01 -2.27
C MET A 125 -1.23 -11.71 -3.62
N ASP A 126 -1.46 -12.53 -4.64
CA ASP A 126 -1.11 -12.17 -6.03
C ASP A 126 -2.10 -11.12 -6.54
N ILE A 127 -1.80 -9.85 -6.23
CA ILE A 127 -2.66 -8.71 -6.56
C ILE A 127 -2.79 -8.50 -8.08
N ASP A 128 -1.78 -8.89 -8.85
CA ASP A 128 -1.80 -8.79 -10.31
C ASP A 128 -2.73 -9.84 -10.92
N ALA A 129 -2.70 -11.07 -10.40
CA ALA A 129 -3.62 -12.13 -10.83
C ALA A 129 -5.07 -11.74 -10.54
N VAL A 130 -5.36 -11.26 -9.31
CA VAL A 130 -6.70 -10.79 -8.94
C VAL A 130 -7.16 -9.65 -9.85
N ALA A 131 -6.34 -8.63 -10.06
CA ALA A 131 -6.70 -7.51 -10.93
C ALA A 131 -6.93 -7.94 -12.39
N LYS A 132 -6.16 -8.93 -12.89
CA LYS A 132 -6.31 -9.49 -14.22
C LYS A 132 -7.62 -10.27 -14.35
N ASP A 133 -7.99 -11.09 -13.36
CA ASP A 133 -9.24 -11.87 -13.34
C ASP A 133 -10.46 -10.96 -13.33
N LEU A 134 -10.35 -9.80 -12.67
CA LEU A 134 -11.36 -8.73 -12.69
C LEU A 134 -11.40 -7.93 -14.01
N GLN A 135 -10.54 -8.25 -14.99
CA GLN A 135 -10.37 -7.49 -16.23
C GLN A 135 -9.95 -6.02 -15.99
N ALA A 136 -9.33 -5.75 -14.86
CA ALA A 136 -8.86 -4.43 -14.42
C ALA A 136 -7.36 -4.44 -14.06
N PRO A 137 -6.43 -4.85 -14.95
CA PRO A 137 -5.03 -5.09 -14.62
C PRO A 137 -4.27 -3.83 -14.14
N ARG A 138 -4.82 -2.64 -14.35
CA ARG A 138 -4.25 -1.38 -13.85
C ARG A 138 -4.68 -1.04 -12.42
N SER A 139 -5.54 -1.86 -11.81
CA SER A 139 -6.10 -1.63 -10.48
C SER A 139 -5.52 -2.56 -9.41
N ALA A 140 -4.37 -3.23 -9.68
CA ALA A 140 -3.70 -4.10 -8.71
C ALA A 140 -3.34 -3.37 -7.40
N ASN A 141 -2.97 -2.08 -7.49
CA ASN A 141 -2.73 -1.24 -6.33
C ASN A 141 -3.99 -1.02 -5.46
N MET A 142 -5.19 -1.05 -6.04
CA MET A 142 -6.44 -0.98 -5.28
C MET A 142 -6.78 -2.32 -4.63
N VAL A 143 -6.40 -3.46 -5.22
CA VAL A 143 -6.45 -4.77 -4.54
C VAL A 143 -5.60 -4.70 -3.26
N LEU A 144 -4.35 -4.22 -3.36
CA LEU A 144 -3.47 -4.05 -2.21
C LEU A 144 -4.06 -3.11 -1.15
N LEU A 145 -4.66 -1.99 -1.56
CA LEU A 145 -5.33 -1.08 -0.64
C LEU A 145 -6.51 -1.76 0.07
N GLY A 146 -7.29 -2.59 -0.62
CA GLY A 146 -8.37 -3.37 -0.03
C GLY A 146 -7.87 -4.31 1.06
N MET A 147 -6.77 -5.04 0.82
CA MET A 147 -6.10 -5.86 1.82
C MET A 147 -5.70 -5.05 3.05
N ALA A 148 -5.10 -3.87 2.83
CA ALA A 148 -4.65 -2.98 3.88
C ALA A 148 -5.80 -2.40 4.71
N ALA A 149 -6.96 -2.17 4.12
CA ALA A 149 -8.13 -1.56 4.77
C ALA A 149 -8.60 -2.34 6.01
N ARG A 150 -8.35 -3.65 6.06
CA ARG A 150 -8.65 -4.49 7.22
C ARG A 150 -7.81 -4.16 8.47
N HIS A 151 -6.67 -3.52 8.25
CA HIS A 151 -5.70 -3.16 9.29
C HIS A 151 -5.70 -1.64 9.58
N LEU A 152 -6.48 -0.85 8.84
CA LEU A 152 -6.57 0.61 8.99
C LEU A 152 -7.71 0.99 9.95
N ALA A 153 -7.49 0.83 11.27
CA ALA A 153 -8.52 1.15 12.26
C ALA A 153 -8.95 2.64 12.29
N ILE A 154 -8.13 3.54 11.74
CA ILE A 154 -8.38 5.00 11.74
C ILE A 154 -9.31 5.45 10.60
N LEU A 155 -9.47 4.62 9.56
CA LEU A 155 -10.35 4.87 8.41
C LEU A 155 -11.23 3.65 8.16
N SER A 156 -12.51 3.87 7.88
CA SER A 156 -13.40 2.79 7.50
C SER A 156 -13.20 2.39 6.02
N PRO A 157 -13.56 1.16 5.62
CA PRO A 157 -13.58 0.77 4.21
C PRO A 157 -14.47 1.69 3.34
N ASP A 158 -15.53 2.24 3.88
CA ASP A 158 -16.44 3.14 3.15
C ASP A 158 -15.83 4.53 2.93
N ASP A 159 -14.99 5.02 3.86
CA ASP A 159 -14.20 6.23 3.65
C ASP A 159 -13.25 6.05 2.45
N LEU A 160 -12.59 4.89 2.37
CA LEU A 160 -11.69 4.56 1.26
C LEU A 160 -12.43 4.40 -0.06
N ARG A 161 -13.61 3.75 -0.08
CA ARG A 161 -14.46 3.65 -1.28
C ARG A 161 -14.89 5.02 -1.77
N THR A 162 -15.27 5.91 -0.86
CA THR A 162 -15.65 7.29 -1.18
C THR A 162 -14.45 8.05 -1.77
N ALA A 163 -13.28 7.91 -1.17
CA ALA A 163 -12.05 8.52 -1.68
C ALA A 163 -11.66 7.99 -3.07
N ILE A 164 -11.82 6.68 -3.34
CA ILE A 164 -11.61 6.10 -4.68
C ILE A 164 -12.51 6.80 -5.70
N ARG A 165 -13.79 7.00 -5.40
CA ARG A 165 -14.73 7.71 -6.30
C ARG A 165 -14.27 9.14 -6.58
N THR A 166 -13.83 9.85 -5.56
CA THR A 166 -13.34 11.23 -5.69
C THR A 166 -12.08 11.30 -6.53
N VAL A 167 -11.06 10.50 -6.19
CA VAL A 167 -9.73 10.53 -6.83
C VAL A 167 -9.81 10.11 -8.29
N PHE A 168 -10.59 9.08 -8.60
CA PHE A 168 -10.67 8.54 -9.97
C PHE A 168 -11.84 9.07 -10.78
N GLY A 169 -12.77 9.83 -10.20
CA GLY A 169 -13.98 10.32 -10.86
C GLY A 169 -13.73 11.07 -12.17
N ARG A 170 -12.65 11.87 -12.22
CA ARG A 170 -12.27 12.61 -13.44
C ARG A 170 -11.76 11.71 -14.58
N LYS A 171 -11.42 10.46 -14.29
CA LYS A 171 -10.91 9.48 -15.28
C LYS A 171 -12.01 8.67 -15.95
N GLY A 172 -13.26 8.88 -15.55
CA GLY A 172 -14.46 8.22 -16.09
C GLY A 172 -14.99 7.10 -15.20
N GLU A 173 -16.28 6.82 -15.35
CA GLU A 173 -17.05 5.89 -14.52
C GLU A 173 -16.46 4.48 -14.52
N LYS A 174 -16.07 3.95 -15.71
CA LYS A 174 -15.42 2.65 -15.79
C LYS A 174 -14.16 2.53 -14.95
N VAL A 175 -13.33 3.56 -14.91
CA VAL A 175 -12.11 3.55 -14.08
C VAL A 175 -12.46 3.51 -12.60
N VAL A 176 -13.48 4.24 -12.17
CA VAL A 176 -13.98 4.20 -10.80
C VAL A 176 -14.48 2.81 -10.44
N GLU A 177 -15.32 2.21 -11.28
CA GLU A 177 -15.84 0.86 -11.06
C GLU A 177 -14.72 -0.19 -10.98
N ASP A 178 -13.76 -0.17 -11.91
CA ASP A 178 -12.64 -1.11 -11.95
C ASP A 178 -11.81 -1.01 -10.65
N ASN A 179 -11.56 0.21 -10.15
CA ASN A 179 -10.82 0.42 -8.91
C ASN A 179 -11.61 0.00 -7.66
N LEU A 180 -12.93 0.23 -7.64
CA LEU A 180 -13.79 -0.23 -6.54
C LEU A 180 -13.87 -1.76 -6.49
N LYS A 181 -14.07 -2.43 -7.62
CA LYS A 181 -14.07 -3.90 -7.71
C LYS A 181 -12.75 -4.48 -7.23
N ALA A 182 -11.63 -3.86 -7.62
CA ALA A 182 -10.31 -4.29 -7.19
C ALA A 182 -10.12 -4.11 -5.67
N PHE A 183 -10.55 -2.98 -5.12
CA PHE A 183 -10.52 -2.72 -3.68
C PHE A 183 -11.37 -3.75 -2.92
N ASP A 184 -12.60 -3.99 -3.36
CA ASP A 184 -13.51 -4.95 -2.71
C ASP A 184 -12.96 -6.37 -2.76
N ALA A 185 -12.38 -6.80 -3.90
CA ALA A 185 -11.73 -8.10 -4.01
C ALA A 185 -10.55 -8.25 -3.03
N GLY A 186 -9.74 -7.23 -2.84
CA GLY A 186 -8.66 -7.23 -1.84
C GLY A 186 -9.19 -7.25 -0.42
N TYR A 187 -10.28 -6.54 -0.15
CA TYR A 187 -10.89 -6.48 1.18
C TYR A 187 -11.60 -7.77 1.59
N GLU A 188 -12.29 -8.43 0.64
CA GLU A 188 -13.10 -9.63 0.89
C GLU A 188 -12.30 -10.93 0.71
N GLY A 189 -11.23 -10.91 -0.07
CA GLY A 189 -10.47 -12.10 -0.48
C GLY A 189 -9.48 -12.64 0.54
N LEU A 190 -9.50 -12.16 1.78
CA LEU A 190 -8.61 -12.58 2.89
C LEU A 190 -9.37 -13.35 3.96
#